data_1f7a0305e14cce8f3c5496db33dafa79
#
_entry.id   1f7a0305e14cce8f3c5496db33dafa79
#
_cell.length_a   1.000
_cell.length_b   1.000
_cell.length_c   1.000
_cell.angle_alpha   90.00
_cell.angle_beta   90.00
_cell.angle_gamma   90.00
#
_symmetry.space_group_name_H-M   'P 1'
#
loop_
_entity.id
_entity.type
_entity.pdbx_description
1 polymer ?
#
loop_
_entity_poly.entity_id
_entity_poly.type
_entity_poly.pdbx_seq_one_letter_code
_entity_poly.pdbx_strand_id
1 'polypeptide(L)'
;TPITSDNALIDPLPDDWSLTDWGHNWYKQEPWAKKTGLDFYRTIQMRRYGGDLDGVLQKIAYLKDLGINAIYFNPINDAPSLHKYDARHYHHIDVTFGDDPIGDLKIMASEDHNNPETWQWTSADKKFLNLVKILHQEGIKVILDFSWNHTGNNFWAFKDVEKNLDKSPYKVWYHARFIRDEKSGQTRFEYNGWFGIKNLPELRKVDADVKVFGHPYE
;
A
#
# COMPACT_ATOMS: atom_id res chain seq x y z
N THR A 1 -16.46 -4.43 2.07
CA THR A 1 -16.92 -3.07 1.72
C THR A 1 -16.75 -2.89 0.23
N PRO A 2 -17.75 -2.46 -0.53
CA PRO A 2 -17.56 -2.22 -1.94
C PRO A 2 -16.50 -1.12 -2.12
N ILE A 3 -15.51 -1.38 -2.98
CA ILE A 3 -14.59 -0.33 -3.41
C ILE A 3 -15.42 0.70 -4.15
N THR A 4 -15.48 1.91 -3.61
CA THR A 4 -16.11 3.05 -4.26
C THR A 4 -15.07 3.75 -5.16
N SER A 5 -15.53 4.61 -6.08
CA SER A 5 -14.63 5.46 -6.86
C SER A 5 -13.68 6.27 -5.99
N ASP A 6 -14.12 6.65 -4.78
CA ASP A 6 -13.34 7.41 -3.81
C ASP A 6 -12.22 6.61 -3.16
N ASN A 7 -12.32 5.28 -3.16
CA ASN A 7 -11.33 4.35 -2.59
C ASN A 7 -10.37 3.79 -3.66
N ALA A 8 -10.70 3.94 -4.93
CA ALA A 8 -9.92 3.37 -6.03
C ALA A 8 -8.75 4.28 -6.48
N LEU A 9 -8.16 4.94 -5.59
CA LEU A 9 -7.39 6.15 -5.68
C LEU A 9 -5.99 6.02 -6.24
N ILE A 10 -5.78 5.91 -7.58
CA ILE A 10 -4.41 6.21 -7.99
C ILE A 10 -4.29 6.92 -9.31
N ASP A 11 -5.05 6.50 -10.25
CA ASP A 11 -5.23 7.18 -11.52
C ASP A 11 -6.69 7.54 -11.64
N PRO A 12 -7.04 8.66 -12.24
CA PRO A 12 -8.43 8.96 -12.47
C PRO A 12 -9.04 7.77 -13.23
N LEU A 13 -9.90 7.03 -12.52
CA LEU A 13 -10.66 5.98 -13.16
C LEU A 13 -11.56 6.60 -14.22
N PRO A 14 -11.87 5.89 -15.32
CA PRO A 14 -12.84 6.35 -16.30
C PRO A 14 -14.17 6.71 -15.63
N ASP A 15 -14.86 7.74 -16.12
CA ASP A 15 -16.10 8.27 -15.51
C ASP A 15 -17.21 7.22 -15.33
N ASP A 16 -17.25 6.22 -16.19
CA ASP A 16 -18.21 5.12 -16.12
C ASP A 16 -17.61 3.79 -15.62
N TRP A 17 -16.49 3.87 -14.94
CA TRP A 17 -15.85 2.72 -14.32
C TRP A 17 -16.78 2.05 -13.29
N SER A 18 -16.75 0.72 -13.26
CA SER A 18 -17.52 -0.10 -12.31
C SER A 18 -16.73 -1.33 -11.91
N LEU A 19 -17.13 -1.95 -10.81
CA LEU A 19 -16.57 -3.22 -10.39
C LEU A 19 -16.76 -4.26 -11.50
N THR A 20 -15.77 -5.12 -11.67
CA THR A 20 -15.83 -6.26 -12.57
C THR A 20 -16.52 -7.42 -11.87
N ASP A 21 -17.55 -7.99 -12.49
CA ASP A 21 -18.22 -9.18 -11.95
C ASP A 21 -17.26 -10.37 -11.87
N TRP A 22 -17.38 -11.19 -10.83
CA TRP A 22 -16.59 -12.41 -10.67
C TRP A 22 -16.77 -13.41 -11.82
N GLY A 23 -17.94 -13.44 -12.45
CA GLY A 23 -18.24 -14.25 -13.62
C GLY A 23 -17.80 -13.62 -14.95
N HIS A 24 -17.21 -12.43 -14.96
CA HIS A 24 -16.78 -11.77 -16.18
C HIS A 24 -15.73 -12.59 -16.93
N ASN A 25 -15.82 -12.61 -18.24
CA ASN A 25 -14.79 -13.26 -19.05
C ASN A 25 -13.45 -12.53 -18.94
N TRP A 26 -12.46 -13.20 -18.41
CA TRP A 26 -11.14 -12.64 -18.10
C TRP A 26 -10.43 -12.03 -19.32
N TYR A 27 -10.70 -12.51 -20.51
CA TYR A 27 -10.07 -12.10 -21.76
C TYR A 27 -10.88 -11.04 -22.54
N LYS A 28 -12.00 -10.57 -21.98
CA LYS A 28 -12.82 -9.51 -22.60
C LYS A 28 -12.67 -8.21 -21.81
N GLN A 29 -12.52 -7.10 -22.56
CA GLN A 29 -12.60 -5.78 -21.95
C GLN A 29 -14.04 -5.47 -21.53
N GLU A 30 -14.18 -4.84 -20.37
CA GLU A 30 -15.44 -4.28 -19.88
C GLU A 30 -15.93 -3.14 -20.77
N PRO A 31 -17.22 -2.80 -20.73
CA PRO A 31 -17.76 -1.67 -21.50
C PRO A 31 -17.04 -0.34 -21.23
N TRP A 32 -16.77 -0.05 -19.96
CA TRP A 32 -16.02 1.16 -19.56
C TRP A 32 -14.59 1.13 -20.11
N ALA A 33 -13.93 -0.01 -20.08
CA ALA A 33 -12.55 -0.17 -20.56
C ALA A 33 -12.43 0.11 -22.07
N LYS A 34 -13.39 -0.35 -22.86
CA LYS A 34 -13.43 -0.09 -24.32
C LYS A 34 -13.55 1.39 -24.65
N LYS A 35 -14.29 2.16 -23.83
CA LYS A 35 -14.48 3.60 -24.04
C LYS A 35 -13.19 4.40 -23.81
N THR A 36 -12.23 3.88 -23.04
CA THR A 36 -10.94 4.55 -22.82
C THR A 36 -10.07 4.62 -24.08
N GLY A 37 -10.30 3.76 -25.06
CA GLY A 37 -9.43 3.58 -26.22
C GLY A 37 -8.08 2.92 -25.90
N LEU A 38 -7.86 2.50 -24.64
CA LEU A 38 -6.67 1.78 -24.24
C LEU A 38 -6.75 0.30 -24.61
N ASP A 39 -5.58 -0.32 -24.77
CA ASP A 39 -5.51 -1.76 -25.01
C ASP A 39 -5.95 -2.60 -23.80
N PHE A 40 -6.17 -3.89 -24.03
CA PHE A 40 -6.59 -4.85 -23.00
C PHE A 40 -5.64 -4.89 -21.79
N TYR A 41 -4.32 -4.90 -22.04
CA TYR A 41 -3.33 -5.06 -20.97
C TYR A 41 -3.25 -3.85 -20.05
N ARG A 42 -3.52 -2.66 -20.57
CA ARG A 42 -3.62 -1.44 -19.76
C ARG A 42 -4.90 -1.41 -18.94
N THR A 43 -6.02 -1.77 -19.54
CA THR A 43 -7.32 -1.71 -18.84
C THR A 43 -7.51 -2.81 -17.81
N ILE A 44 -6.87 -3.99 -17.97
CA ILE A 44 -6.95 -5.07 -16.98
C ILE A 44 -6.34 -4.64 -15.63
N GLN A 45 -5.36 -3.74 -15.61
CA GLN A 45 -4.78 -3.19 -14.39
C GLN A 45 -5.76 -2.32 -13.59
N MET A 46 -6.80 -1.82 -14.25
CA MET A 46 -7.84 -0.99 -13.63
C MET A 46 -9.00 -1.82 -13.06
N ARG A 47 -9.02 -3.13 -13.28
CA ARG A 47 -10.07 -4.02 -12.77
C ARG A 47 -10.06 -4.08 -11.25
N ARG A 48 -11.24 -4.10 -10.66
CA ARG A 48 -11.47 -4.37 -9.24
C ARG A 48 -12.68 -5.30 -9.13
N TYR A 49 -12.53 -6.35 -8.35
CA TYR A 49 -13.57 -7.36 -8.14
C TYR A 49 -14.28 -7.17 -6.80
N GLY A 50 -13.84 -6.23 -5.97
CA GLY A 50 -14.49 -5.90 -4.70
C GLY A 50 -14.29 -6.92 -3.60
N GLY A 51 -13.25 -7.77 -3.68
CA GLY A 51 -12.90 -8.69 -2.60
C GLY A 51 -12.36 -7.93 -1.39
N ASP A 52 -12.71 -8.41 -0.19
CA ASP A 52 -12.29 -7.86 1.09
C ASP A 52 -12.00 -8.97 2.13
N LEU A 53 -11.70 -8.58 3.36
CA LEU A 53 -11.40 -9.53 4.46
C LEU A 53 -12.63 -10.36 4.85
N ASP A 54 -13.84 -9.85 4.70
CA ASP A 54 -15.06 -10.61 4.94
C ASP A 54 -15.23 -11.73 3.90
N GLY A 55 -14.85 -11.46 2.66
CA GLY A 55 -14.82 -12.48 1.60
C GLY A 55 -13.89 -13.65 1.95
N VAL A 56 -12.74 -13.37 2.58
CA VAL A 56 -11.83 -14.41 3.05
C VAL A 56 -12.49 -15.22 4.16
N LEU A 57 -13.10 -14.57 5.17
CA LEU A 57 -13.83 -15.23 6.25
C LEU A 57 -14.90 -16.19 5.73
N GLN A 58 -15.67 -15.75 4.73
CA GLN A 58 -16.73 -16.57 4.11
C GLN A 58 -16.19 -17.80 3.37
N LYS A 59 -14.90 -17.80 2.99
CA LYS A 59 -14.27 -18.88 2.23
C LYS A 59 -13.41 -19.82 3.05
N ILE A 60 -13.33 -19.68 4.36
CA ILE A 60 -12.50 -20.53 5.22
C ILE A 60 -12.88 -22.00 5.08
N ALA A 61 -14.19 -22.34 5.10
CA ALA A 61 -14.64 -23.72 4.93
C ALA A 61 -14.18 -24.30 3.57
N TYR A 62 -14.30 -23.52 2.49
CA TYR A 62 -13.83 -23.90 1.17
C TYR A 62 -12.31 -24.13 1.14
N LEU A 63 -11.53 -23.25 1.76
CA LEU A 63 -10.07 -23.37 1.82
C LEU A 63 -9.64 -24.63 2.60
N LYS A 64 -10.34 -24.95 3.69
CA LYS A 64 -10.10 -26.17 4.45
C LYS A 64 -10.43 -27.42 3.64
N ASP A 65 -11.54 -27.42 2.92
CA ASP A 65 -11.95 -28.54 2.05
C ASP A 65 -10.90 -28.79 0.94
N LEU A 66 -10.25 -27.74 0.45
CA LEU A 66 -9.09 -27.85 -0.46
C LEU A 66 -7.80 -28.36 0.22
N GLY A 67 -7.78 -28.53 1.55
CA GLY A 67 -6.59 -28.93 2.30
C GLY A 67 -5.58 -27.79 2.53
N ILE A 68 -6.00 -26.53 2.41
CA ILE A 68 -5.15 -25.36 2.65
C ILE A 68 -4.83 -25.25 4.15
N ASN A 69 -3.55 -25.13 4.50
CA ASN A 69 -3.07 -24.95 5.87
C ASN A 69 -2.26 -23.67 6.08
N ALA A 70 -2.07 -22.86 5.02
CA ALA A 70 -1.47 -21.54 5.09
C ALA A 70 -2.03 -20.66 3.98
N ILE A 71 -2.23 -19.36 4.28
CA ILE A 71 -2.59 -18.32 3.32
C ILE A 71 -1.43 -17.34 3.25
N TYR A 72 -0.96 -17.07 2.04
CA TYR A 72 -0.03 -16.00 1.73
C TYR A 72 -0.83 -14.83 1.17
N PHE A 73 -0.89 -13.73 1.93
CA PHE A 73 -1.48 -12.50 1.46
C PHE A 73 -0.44 -11.68 0.70
N ASN A 74 -0.72 -11.31 -0.55
CA ASN A 74 -0.04 -10.18 -1.18
C ASN A 74 -0.18 -8.96 -0.30
N PRO A 75 0.63 -7.90 -0.51
CA PRO A 75 0.60 -6.74 0.38
C PRO A 75 -0.82 -6.23 0.64
N ILE A 76 -1.18 -6.10 1.92
CA ILE A 76 -2.48 -5.62 2.38
C ILE A 76 -2.38 -4.32 3.19
N ASN A 77 -1.15 -3.82 3.35
CA ASN A 77 -0.90 -2.54 4.00
C ASN A 77 -1.48 -1.37 3.21
N ASP A 78 -1.66 -0.24 3.88
CA ASP A 78 -2.16 0.98 3.26
C ASP A 78 -1.23 1.45 2.13
N ALA A 79 -1.77 1.49 0.94
CA ALA A 79 -1.06 1.88 -0.28
C ALA A 79 -2.04 2.35 -1.36
N PRO A 80 -1.60 3.28 -2.22
CA PRO A 80 -2.47 3.78 -3.27
C PRO A 80 -2.75 2.74 -4.37
N SER A 81 -1.80 1.88 -4.74
CA SER A 81 -1.99 0.94 -5.86
C SER A 81 -2.78 -0.31 -5.51
N LEU A 82 -3.26 -1.00 -6.54
CA LEU A 82 -3.89 -2.32 -6.42
C LEU A 82 -2.94 -3.36 -5.83
N HIS A 83 -1.68 -3.34 -6.27
CA HIS A 83 -0.67 -4.30 -5.85
C HIS A 83 -0.08 -4.02 -4.46
N LYS A 84 -0.25 -2.79 -3.93
CA LYS A 84 0.12 -2.32 -2.59
C LYS A 84 1.60 -2.45 -2.23
N TYR A 85 2.49 -2.62 -3.21
CA TYR A 85 3.93 -2.56 -2.99
C TYR A 85 4.46 -1.13 -2.79
N ASP A 86 3.66 -0.11 -3.10
CA ASP A 86 3.94 1.31 -2.92
C ASP A 86 3.35 1.86 -1.61
N ALA A 87 3.76 1.28 -0.49
CA ALA A 87 3.21 1.57 0.83
C ALA A 87 3.20 3.07 1.17
N ARG A 88 2.08 3.56 1.71
CA ARG A 88 1.96 4.83 2.43
C ARG A 88 2.20 4.65 3.91
N HIS A 89 1.74 3.53 4.46
CA HIS A 89 1.95 3.11 5.85
C HIS A 89 2.23 1.61 5.90
N TYR A 90 3.10 1.19 6.81
CA TYR A 90 3.39 -0.22 7.04
C TYR A 90 2.66 -0.77 8.27
N HIS A 91 2.17 0.09 9.16
CA HIS A 91 1.53 -0.29 10.40
C HIS A 91 0.00 -0.29 10.34
N HIS A 92 -0.57 -0.02 9.16
CA HIS A 92 -2.01 -0.09 8.93
C HIS A 92 -2.34 -0.99 7.74
N ILE A 93 -3.42 -1.73 7.88
CA ILE A 93 -4.11 -2.40 6.79
C ILE A 93 -4.80 -1.35 5.94
N ASP A 94 -4.83 -1.55 4.63
CA ASP A 94 -5.50 -0.62 3.73
C ASP A 94 -6.96 -0.40 4.12
N VAL A 95 -7.34 0.85 4.23
CA VAL A 95 -8.66 1.28 4.70
C VAL A 95 -9.81 0.70 3.88
N THR A 96 -9.56 0.35 2.61
CA THR A 96 -10.57 -0.25 1.72
C THR A 96 -10.97 -1.67 2.13
N PHE A 97 -10.22 -2.30 3.01
CA PHE A 97 -10.54 -3.61 3.59
C PHE A 97 -11.32 -3.52 4.90
N GLY A 98 -11.47 -2.32 5.47
CA GLY A 98 -12.19 -2.05 6.71
C GLY A 98 -13.67 -1.73 6.51
N ASP A 99 -14.37 -1.52 7.63
CA ASP A 99 -15.80 -1.20 7.64
C ASP A 99 -16.07 0.30 7.55
N ASP A 100 -15.10 1.14 7.94
CA ASP A 100 -15.22 2.59 7.94
C ASP A 100 -13.97 3.25 7.34
N PRO A 101 -13.78 3.19 6.01
CA PRO A 101 -12.61 3.77 5.35
C PRO A 101 -12.39 5.26 5.65
N ILE A 102 -13.49 6.03 5.78
CA ILE A 102 -13.40 7.47 6.04
C ILE A 102 -12.96 7.72 7.49
N GLY A 103 -13.50 6.97 8.45
CA GLY A 103 -13.07 7.03 9.84
C GLY A 103 -11.62 6.58 10.01
N ASP A 104 -11.22 5.51 9.33
CA ASP A 104 -9.86 5.00 9.34
C ASP A 104 -8.85 6.04 8.81
N LEU A 105 -9.15 6.73 7.70
CA LEU A 105 -8.31 7.82 7.19
C LEU A 105 -8.17 8.97 8.19
N LYS A 106 -9.22 9.28 8.97
CA LYS A 106 -9.14 10.32 10.02
C LYS A 106 -8.25 9.89 11.18
N ILE A 107 -8.33 8.61 11.57
CA ILE A 107 -7.43 8.03 12.59
C ILE A 107 -5.99 8.17 12.14
N MET A 108 -5.64 7.66 10.95
CA MET A 108 -4.30 7.71 10.40
C MET A 108 -3.77 9.15 10.25
N ALA A 109 -4.64 10.10 9.86
CA ALA A 109 -4.27 11.51 9.75
C ALA A 109 -4.02 12.20 11.11
N SER A 110 -4.50 11.63 12.22
CA SER A 110 -4.30 12.15 13.57
C SER A 110 -3.05 11.62 14.26
N GLU A 111 -2.38 10.64 13.69
CA GLU A 111 -1.21 9.99 14.26
C GLU A 111 0.08 10.78 14.01
N ASP A 112 0.97 10.75 15.00
CA ASP A 112 2.38 11.14 14.81
C ASP A 112 3.18 9.89 14.42
N HIS A 113 3.67 9.85 13.20
CA HIS A 113 4.45 8.72 12.66
C HIS A 113 5.72 8.39 13.47
N ASN A 114 6.22 9.34 14.25
CA ASN A 114 7.40 9.17 15.09
C ASN A 114 7.06 8.79 16.54
N ASN A 115 5.78 8.76 16.89
CA ASN A 115 5.33 8.45 18.23
C ASN A 115 4.30 7.31 18.24
N PRO A 116 4.74 6.05 18.42
CA PRO A 116 3.84 4.89 18.44
C PRO A 116 2.73 4.98 19.49
N GLU A 117 2.88 5.79 20.54
CA GLU A 117 1.83 6.01 21.55
C GLU A 117 0.58 6.69 20.98
N THR A 118 0.70 7.34 19.81
CA THR A 118 -0.41 7.99 19.12
C THR A 118 -1.14 7.07 18.17
N TRP A 119 -0.56 5.91 17.84
CA TRP A 119 -1.10 4.98 16.86
C TRP A 119 -2.36 4.28 17.39
N GLN A 120 -3.36 4.17 16.53
CA GLN A 120 -4.65 3.62 16.90
C GLN A 120 -5.07 2.54 15.89
N TRP A 121 -5.64 1.48 16.40
CA TRP A 121 -6.20 0.44 15.54
C TRP A 121 -7.36 0.96 14.71
N THR A 122 -7.23 0.96 13.41
CA THR A 122 -8.30 1.26 12.44
C THR A 122 -9.36 0.15 12.42
N SER A 123 -10.47 0.37 11.73
CA SER A 123 -11.47 -0.69 11.52
C SER A 123 -10.89 -1.83 10.68
N ALA A 124 -10.06 -1.49 9.68
CA ALA A 124 -9.37 -2.47 8.83
C ALA A 124 -8.39 -3.32 9.64
N ASP A 125 -7.59 -2.70 10.52
CA ASP A 125 -6.65 -3.42 11.39
C ASP A 125 -7.37 -4.41 12.32
N LYS A 126 -8.43 -3.95 12.99
CA LYS A 126 -9.24 -4.80 13.89
C LYS A 126 -9.86 -5.97 13.14
N LYS A 127 -10.38 -5.73 11.94
CA LYS A 127 -10.94 -6.77 11.08
C LYS A 127 -9.88 -7.81 10.70
N PHE A 128 -8.70 -7.36 10.32
CA PHE A 128 -7.59 -8.26 9.98
C PHE A 128 -7.11 -9.08 11.18
N LEU A 129 -6.93 -8.46 12.35
CA LEU A 129 -6.59 -9.18 13.58
C LEU A 129 -7.61 -10.27 13.92
N ASN A 130 -8.90 -9.97 13.76
CA ASN A 130 -9.97 -10.97 13.95
C ASN A 130 -9.88 -12.09 12.92
N LEU A 131 -9.64 -11.78 11.65
CA LEU A 131 -9.44 -12.78 10.60
C LEU A 131 -8.28 -13.71 10.93
N VAL A 132 -7.11 -13.16 11.31
CA VAL A 132 -5.93 -13.94 11.70
C VAL A 132 -6.25 -14.88 12.86
N LYS A 133 -6.95 -14.39 13.88
CA LYS A 133 -7.38 -15.22 15.03
C LYS A 133 -8.26 -16.40 14.59
N ILE A 134 -9.22 -16.15 13.71
CA ILE A 134 -10.12 -17.20 13.21
C ILE A 134 -9.34 -18.21 12.35
N LEU A 135 -8.49 -17.74 11.44
CA LEU A 135 -7.66 -18.62 10.61
C LEU A 135 -6.77 -19.53 11.46
N HIS A 136 -6.15 -18.99 12.51
CA HIS A 136 -5.33 -19.80 13.44
C HIS A 136 -6.18 -20.83 14.21
N GLN A 137 -7.38 -20.50 14.64
CA GLN A 137 -8.32 -21.45 15.26
C GLN A 137 -8.71 -22.58 14.31
N GLU A 138 -8.77 -22.28 13.00
CA GLU A 138 -9.06 -23.24 11.94
C GLU A 138 -7.81 -24.00 11.42
N GLY A 139 -6.66 -23.79 12.07
CA GLY A 139 -5.39 -24.44 11.72
C GLY A 139 -4.69 -23.88 10.48
N ILE A 140 -5.10 -22.71 10.01
CA ILE A 140 -4.55 -22.05 8.83
C ILE A 140 -3.55 -20.97 9.26
N LYS A 141 -2.31 -21.08 8.82
CA LYS A 141 -1.26 -20.08 9.07
C LYS A 141 -1.43 -18.88 8.15
N VAL A 142 -0.96 -17.72 8.60
CA VAL A 142 -0.97 -16.48 7.82
C VAL A 142 0.46 -16.04 7.53
N ILE A 143 0.74 -15.75 6.28
CA ILE A 143 2.00 -15.19 5.79
C ILE A 143 1.67 -13.87 5.13
N LEU A 144 2.42 -12.81 5.46
CA LEU A 144 2.25 -11.47 4.88
C LEU A 144 3.41 -11.15 3.96
N ASP A 145 3.07 -10.57 2.81
CA ASP A 145 4.03 -10.00 1.88
C ASP A 145 4.29 -8.53 2.20
N PHE A 146 5.55 -8.14 2.24
CA PHE A 146 5.95 -6.75 2.43
C PHE A 146 7.15 -6.38 1.56
N SER A 147 7.18 -5.16 1.05
CA SER A 147 8.36 -4.59 0.40
C SER A 147 9.22 -3.83 1.42
N TRP A 148 10.39 -4.38 1.77
CA TRP A 148 11.33 -3.75 2.70
C TRP A 148 12.49 -3.02 2.00
N ASN A 149 12.53 -3.04 0.67
CA ASN A 149 13.60 -2.44 -0.15
C ASN A 149 13.25 -1.05 -0.70
N HIS A 150 11.98 -0.64 -0.62
CA HIS A 150 11.49 0.66 -1.06
C HIS A 150 10.20 1.01 -0.32
N THR A 151 9.80 2.27 -0.40
CA THR A 151 8.47 2.75 0.02
C THR A 151 7.69 3.20 -1.22
N GLY A 152 6.41 3.54 -1.04
CA GLY A 152 5.72 4.36 -2.04
C GLY A 152 6.22 5.81 -1.99
N ASN A 153 6.06 6.53 -3.10
CA ASN A 153 6.35 7.98 -3.12
C ASN A 153 5.35 8.80 -2.28
N ASN A 154 4.26 8.19 -1.83
CA ASN A 154 3.29 8.77 -0.90
C ASN A 154 3.55 8.40 0.56
N PHE A 155 4.63 7.68 0.84
CA PHE A 155 5.05 7.37 2.20
C PHE A 155 5.43 8.64 2.96
N TRP A 156 4.97 8.77 4.19
CA TRP A 156 5.09 10.01 4.95
C TRP A 156 6.53 10.53 5.09
N ALA A 157 7.52 9.65 5.34
CA ALA A 157 8.92 10.05 5.44
C ALA A 157 9.48 10.53 4.09
N PHE A 158 9.07 9.92 2.97
CA PHE A 158 9.47 10.38 1.64
C PHE A 158 8.84 11.73 1.31
N LYS A 159 7.58 11.95 1.68
CA LYS A 159 6.93 13.27 1.54
C LYS A 159 7.61 14.35 2.36
N ASP A 160 8.11 14.01 3.54
CA ASP A 160 8.93 14.93 4.32
C ASP A 160 10.24 15.30 3.59
N VAL A 161 10.92 14.30 2.98
CA VAL A 161 12.12 14.56 2.17
C VAL A 161 11.82 15.44 0.97
N GLU A 162 10.73 15.19 0.26
CA GLU A 162 10.32 16.06 -0.88
C GLU A 162 10.06 17.50 -0.45
N LYS A 163 9.44 17.69 0.71
CA LYS A 163 9.08 19.01 1.26
C LYS A 163 10.28 19.75 1.83
N ASN A 164 11.07 19.08 2.66
CA ASN A 164 12.11 19.69 3.48
C ASN A 164 13.53 19.51 2.90
N LEU A 165 13.66 18.73 1.83
CA LEU A 165 14.90 18.48 1.09
C LEU A 165 16.04 18.03 2.02
N ASP A 166 17.19 18.68 1.93
CA ASP A 166 18.40 18.40 2.72
C ASP A 166 18.23 18.69 4.24
N LYS A 167 17.14 19.32 4.64
CA LYS A 167 16.76 19.56 6.02
C LYS A 167 15.92 18.43 6.63
N SER A 168 15.39 17.53 5.81
CA SER A 168 14.61 16.39 6.29
C SER A 168 15.47 15.45 7.13
N PRO A 169 15.01 15.02 8.32
CA PRO A 169 15.70 13.99 9.10
C PRO A 169 15.69 12.63 8.39
N TYR A 170 14.74 12.38 7.49
CA TYR A 170 14.57 11.12 6.76
C TYR A 170 15.35 11.03 5.46
N LYS A 171 16.09 12.09 5.07
CA LYS A 171 16.88 12.10 3.83
C LYS A 171 17.88 10.95 3.72
N VAL A 172 18.36 10.47 4.85
CA VAL A 172 19.34 9.37 4.93
C VAL A 172 18.72 8.00 4.74
N TRP A 173 17.38 7.87 4.76
CA TRP A 173 16.69 6.62 4.49
C TRP A 173 16.72 6.25 3.01
N TYR A 174 16.92 7.24 2.12
CA TYR A 174 16.82 7.07 0.68
C TYR A 174 18.15 7.30 -0.02
N HIS A 175 18.32 6.72 -1.21
CA HIS A 175 19.39 7.08 -2.13
C HIS A 175 19.06 8.40 -2.80
N ALA A 176 19.22 9.49 -2.05
CA ALA A 176 18.84 10.83 -2.44
C ALA A 176 20.06 11.75 -2.60
N ARG A 177 19.98 12.68 -3.57
CA ARG A 177 20.94 13.74 -3.79
C ARG A 177 20.22 15.08 -3.88
N PHE A 178 20.81 16.10 -3.26
CA PHE A 178 20.30 17.46 -3.25
C PHE A 178 21.32 18.34 -4.00
N ILE A 179 20.93 18.86 -5.15
CA ILE A 179 21.80 19.63 -6.03
C ILE A 179 21.30 21.08 -5.99
N ARG A 180 22.11 21.96 -5.39
CA ARG A 180 21.81 23.38 -5.35
C ARG A 180 22.26 24.04 -6.66
N ASP A 181 21.34 24.72 -7.31
CA ASP A 181 21.65 25.60 -8.43
C ASP A 181 22.17 26.94 -7.90
N GLU A 182 23.42 27.26 -8.17
CA GLU A 182 24.06 28.47 -7.65
C GLU A 182 23.46 29.76 -8.22
N LYS A 183 22.86 29.72 -9.43
CA LYS A 183 22.28 30.88 -10.06
C LYS A 183 20.88 31.21 -9.57
N SER A 184 20.04 30.19 -9.45
CA SER A 184 18.65 30.35 -9.00
C SER A 184 18.49 30.22 -7.49
N GLY A 185 19.47 29.64 -6.79
CA GLY A 185 19.38 29.28 -5.38
C GLY A 185 18.42 28.11 -5.07
N GLN A 186 17.82 27.53 -6.11
CA GLN A 186 16.92 26.40 -5.96
C GLN A 186 17.68 25.10 -5.72
N THR A 187 17.12 24.23 -4.90
CA THR A 187 17.65 22.89 -4.66
C THR A 187 16.82 21.89 -5.45
N ARG A 188 17.49 21.16 -6.34
CA ARG A 188 16.90 20.04 -7.07
C ARG A 188 17.08 18.76 -6.25
N PHE A 189 16.01 18.00 -6.13
CA PHE A 189 15.97 16.70 -5.46
C PHE A 189 16.00 15.57 -6.49
N GLU A 190 16.96 14.67 -6.37
CA GLU A 190 17.09 13.46 -7.18
C GLU A 190 17.17 12.24 -6.26
N TYR A 191 16.53 11.13 -6.64
CA TYR A 191 16.55 9.90 -5.88
C TYR A 191 16.51 8.68 -6.81
N ASN A 192 16.96 7.53 -6.28
CA ASN A 192 16.82 6.26 -6.98
C ASN A 192 15.43 5.67 -6.71
N GLY A 193 14.78 5.21 -7.77
CA GLY A 193 13.64 4.32 -7.66
C GLY A 193 14.08 2.87 -7.79
N TRP A 194 13.43 1.96 -7.09
CA TRP A 194 13.67 0.54 -7.17
C TRP A 194 13.46 0.05 -8.62
N PHE A 195 14.47 -0.61 -9.19
CA PHE A 195 14.55 -0.90 -10.63
C PHE A 195 14.30 0.30 -11.55
N GLY A 196 14.61 1.53 -11.10
CA GLY A 196 14.38 2.76 -11.85
C GLY A 196 12.94 3.29 -11.79
N ILE A 197 12.04 2.63 -11.10
CA ILE A 197 10.62 3.02 -10.96
C ILE A 197 10.53 4.16 -9.94
N LYS A 198 10.25 5.38 -10.40
CA LYS A 198 10.22 6.57 -9.54
C LYS A 198 9.13 6.55 -8.46
N ASN A 199 8.02 5.86 -8.69
CA ASN A 199 6.96 5.71 -7.68
C ASN A 199 7.35 4.81 -6.49
N LEU A 200 8.52 4.15 -6.57
CA LEU A 200 9.05 3.24 -5.57
C LEU A 200 10.42 3.71 -5.07
N PRO A 201 10.51 4.79 -4.27
CA PRO A 201 11.77 5.31 -3.75
C PRO A 201 12.55 4.23 -3.00
N GLU A 202 13.78 3.96 -3.44
CA GLU A 202 14.62 2.91 -2.89
C GLU A 202 15.19 3.30 -1.52
N LEU A 203 15.02 2.42 -0.53
CA LEU A 203 15.61 2.57 0.80
C LEU A 203 17.10 2.21 0.77
N ARG A 204 17.90 2.97 1.49
CA ARG A 204 19.31 2.65 1.70
C ARG A 204 19.44 1.42 2.58
N LYS A 205 20.25 0.47 2.11
CA LYS A 205 20.67 -0.66 2.92
C LYS A 205 21.82 -0.22 3.83
N VAL A 206 21.76 -0.63 5.07
CA VAL A 206 22.79 -0.39 6.08
C VAL A 206 23.08 -1.67 6.83
N ASP A 207 24.29 -1.79 7.35
CA ASP A 207 24.62 -2.92 8.20
C ASP A 207 23.94 -2.78 9.58
N ALA A 208 23.69 -3.90 10.25
CA ALA A 208 22.90 -3.93 11.49
C ALA A 208 23.53 -3.12 12.65
N ASP A 209 24.84 -2.92 12.62
CA ASP A 209 25.59 -2.15 13.60
C ASP A 209 25.77 -0.67 13.26
N VAL A 210 25.30 -0.24 12.07
CA VAL A 210 25.32 1.16 11.67
C VAL A 210 24.20 1.91 12.39
N LYS A 211 24.57 2.97 13.08
CA LYS A 211 23.62 3.89 13.70
C LYS A 211 23.18 4.95 12.71
N VAL A 212 21.89 4.96 12.40
CA VAL A 212 21.24 6.05 11.68
C VAL A 212 20.38 6.79 12.70
N PHE A 213 20.40 8.12 12.71
CA PHE A 213 19.78 8.95 13.76
C PHE A 213 20.29 8.71 15.20
N GLY A 214 21.42 8.02 15.37
CA GLY A 214 21.95 7.71 16.69
C GLY A 214 21.35 6.46 17.36
N HIS A 215 20.45 5.78 16.69
CA HIS A 215 19.85 4.52 17.16
C HIS A 215 20.48 3.32 16.45
N PRO A 216 20.74 2.21 17.15
CA PRO A 216 21.08 0.93 16.51
C PRO A 216 19.85 0.43 15.75
N TYR A 217 20.06 -0.30 14.65
CA TYR A 217 19.02 -1.12 14.05
C TYR A 217 18.90 -2.38 14.89
N GLU A 218 17.80 -2.51 15.58
CA GLU A 218 17.40 -3.73 16.27
C GLU A 218 16.35 -4.50 15.47
#